data_45fd75954a0e960f120b93b2659ee252
#
_entry.id   45fd75954a0e960f120b93b2659ee252
#
_cell.length_a   1.000
_cell.length_b   1.000
_cell.length_c   1.000
_cell.angle_alpha   90.00
_cell.angle_beta   90.00
_cell.angle_gamma   90.00
#
_symmetry.space_group_name_H-M   'P 1'
#
loop_
_entity.id
_entity.type
_entity.pdbx_description
1 polymer ?
#
loop_
_entity_poly.entity_id
_entity_poly.type
_entity_poly.pdbx_seq_one_letter_code
_entity_poly.pdbx_strand_id
1 'polypeptide(L)'
;MKIFVDISNTKLSYEYFEDVMNFHINGAKHCTICFRELNSFILKYAYSHKFEIEKVEKIPLGALAVIFGENSNILNECKALKIKYRYLGDYNGEYCFE
;
A
#
# COMPACT_ATOMS: atom_id res chain seq x y z
N MET A 1 4.61 -11.65 -6.97
CA MET A 1 4.09 -10.28 -6.98
C MET A 1 4.69 -9.47 -5.87
N LYS A 2 5.09 -8.26 -6.15
CA LYS A 2 5.54 -7.33 -5.10
C LYS A 2 4.66 -6.09 -5.11
N ILE A 3 4.29 -5.65 -3.92
CA ILE A 3 3.51 -4.44 -3.74
C ILE A 3 4.20 -3.59 -2.67
N PHE A 4 4.35 -2.30 -2.94
CA PHE A 4 4.93 -1.37 -1.97
C PHE A 4 3.81 -0.59 -1.32
N VAL A 5 3.80 -0.51 0.00
CA VAL A 5 2.74 0.16 0.75
C VAL A 5 3.32 1.26 1.62
N ASP A 6 2.74 2.45 1.51
CA ASP A 6 3.06 3.58 2.37
C ASP A 6 1.76 4.02 3.06
N ILE A 7 1.81 4.14 4.37
CA ILE A 7 0.67 4.58 5.17
C ILE A 7 1.07 5.79 5.99
N SER A 8 0.60 6.96 5.58
CA SER A 8 0.78 8.19 6.32
C SER A 8 -0.55 8.77 6.81
N ASN A 9 -1.67 8.19 6.36
CA ASN A 9 -3.01 8.62 6.78
C ASN A 9 -3.31 8.06 8.17
N THR A 10 -3.38 8.94 9.18
CA THR A 10 -3.62 8.54 10.57
C THR A 10 -5.07 8.16 10.85
N LYS A 11 -5.98 8.45 9.92
CA LYS A 11 -7.41 8.17 10.07
C LYS A 11 -7.87 6.97 9.26
N LEU A 12 -6.91 6.25 8.66
CA LEU A 12 -7.22 5.11 7.82
C LEU A 12 -7.86 3.99 8.64
N SER A 13 -9.00 3.46 8.17
CA SER A 13 -9.60 2.28 8.78
C SER A 13 -8.96 1.02 8.22
N TYR A 14 -8.86 -0.02 9.05
CA TYR A 14 -8.28 -1.28 8.59
C TYR A 14 -9.15 -1.92 7.51
N GLU A 15 -10.47 -1.83 7.64
CA GLU A 15 -11.39 -2.40 6.66
C GLU A 15 -11.17 -1.82 5.27
N TYR A 16 -10.99 -0.51 5.19
CA TYR A 16 -10.72 0.13 3.91
C TYR A 16 -9.34 -0.27 3.37
N PHE A 17 -8.35 -0.30 4.26
CA PHE A 17 -7.01 -0.76 3.89
C PHE A 17 -7.07 -2.18 3.32
N GLU A 18 -7.76 -3.09 3.99
CA GLU A 18 -7.89 -4.46 3.56
C GLU A 18 -8.60 -4.56 2.20
N ASP A 19 -9.67 -3.80 2.02
CA ASP A 19 -10.42 -3.82 0.76
C ASP A 19 -9.55 -3.37 -0.41
N VAL A 20 -8.77 -2.31 -0.23
CA VAL A 20 -7.88 -1.81 -1.27
C VAL A 20 -6.79 -2.83 -1.57
N MET A 21 -6.18 -3.41 -0.54
CA MET A 21 -5.15 -4.42 -0.73
C MET A 21 -5.71 -5.65 -1.44
N ASN A 22 -6.88 -6.12 -1.05
CA ASN A 22 -7.53 -7.26 -1.69
C ASN A 22 -7.82 -6.98 -3.15
N PHE A 23 -8.24 -5.77 -3.48
CA PHE A 23 -8.50 -5.39 -4.85
C PHE A 23 -7.23 -5.52 -5.72
N HIS A 24 -6.10 -5.06 -5.20
CA HIS A 24 -4.85 -5.07 -5.96
C HIS A 24 -4.14 -6.41 -5.96
N ILE A 25 -4.34 -7.24 -4.93
CA ILE A 25 -3.67 -8.53 -4.79
C ILE A 25 -4.58 -9.69 -5.21
N ASN A 26 -5.76 -9.39 -5.72
CA ASN A 26 -6.78 -10.37 -6.03
C ASN A 26 -6.23 -11.57 -6.82
N GLY A 27 -6.37 -12.77 -6.27
CA GLY A 27 -5.98 -14.01 -6.91
C GLY A 27 -4.49 -14.34 -6.87
N ALA A 28 -3.65 -13.46 -6.34
CA ALA A 28 -2.23 -13.76 -6.22
C ALA A 28 -2.00 -14.77 -5.10
N LYS A 29 -1.29 -15.86 -5.43
CA LYS A 29 -0.94 -16.89 -4.45
C LYS A 29 0.25 -16.49 -3.60
N HIS A 30 1.16 -15.73 -4.18
CA HIS A 30 2.38 -15.27 -3.52
C HIS A 30 2.50 -13.77 -3.70
N CYS A 31 2.68 -13.09 -2.58
CA CYS A 31 2.86 -11.64 -2.60
C CYS A 31 3.86 -11.27 -1.51
N THR A 32 4.76 -10.37 -1.84
CA THR A 32 5.65 -9.74 -0.87
C THR A 32 5.22 -8.30 -0.71
N ILE A 33 4.90 -7.91 0.52
CA ILE A 33 4.51 -6.54 0.84
C ILE A 33 5.75 -5.80 1.29
N CYS A 34 6.17 -4.81 0.50
CA CYS A 34 7.35 -4.00 0.77
C CYS A 34 6.94 -2.71 1.46
N PHE A 35 7.78 -2.21 2.34
CA PHE A 35 7.50 -0.99 3.10
C PHE A 35 8.80 -0.32 3.53
N ARG A 36 8.73 0.98 3.80
CA ARG A 36 9.84 1.70 4.44
C ARG A 36 9.64 1.81 5.94
N GLU A 37 8.42 2.10 6.35
CA GLU A 37 8.04 2.16 7.75
C GLU A 37 7.00 1.10 8.05
N LEU A 38 7.26 0.31 9.08
CA LEU A 38 6.37 -0.75 9.46
C LEU A 38 5.12 -0.17 10.11
N ASN A 39 3.96 -0.66 9.68
CA ASN A 39 2.67 -0.24 10.20
C ASN A 39 1.91 -1.48 10.64
N SER A 40 1.15 -1.35 11.73
CA SER A 40 0.39 -2.48 12.27
C SER A 40 -0.61 -3.06 11.26
N PHE A 41 -1.15 -2.23 10.35
CA PHE A 41 -2.06 -2.71 9.32
C PHE A 41 -1.35 -3.64 8.34
N ILE A 42 -0.11 -3.28 7.96
CA ILE A 42 0.70 -4.12 7.07
C ILE A 42 0.95 -5.47 7.73
N LEU A 43 1.34 -5.46 9.01
CA LEU A 43 1.58 -6.70 9.76
C LEU A 43 0.33 -7.56 9.84
N LYS A 44 -0.78 -6.96 10.21
CA LYS A 44 -2.04 -7.68 10.37
C LYS A 44 -2.49 -8.29 9.04
N TYR A 45 -2.41 -7.53 7.97
CA TYR A 45 -2.82 -8.00 6.66
C TYR A 45 -1.93 -9.14 6.17
N ALA A 46 -0.61 -8.96 6.26
CA ALA A 46 0.34 -9.97 5.82
C ALA A 46 0.17 -11.27 6.61
N TYR A 47 0.01 -11.15 7.93
CA TYR A 47 -0.19 -12.32 8.78
C TYR A 47 -1.47 -13.06 8.41
N SER A 48 -2.57 -12.32 8.22
CA SER A 48 -3.87 -12.93 7.91
C SER A 48 -3.87 -13.64 6.56
N HIS A 49 -3.12 -13.14 5.60
CA HIS A 49 -3.09 -13.68 4.24
C HIS A 49 -1.86 -14.54 3.97
N LYS A 50 -0.98 -14.70 4.97
CA LYS A 50 0.26 -15.49 4.86
C LYS A 50 1.18 -14.97 3.75
N PHE A 51 1.25 -13.65 3.62
CA PHE A 51 2.17 -12.99 2.71
C PHE A 51 3.46 -12.63 3.42
N GLU A 52 4.54 -12.54 2.67
CA GLU A 52 5.83 -12.11 3.20
C GLU A 52 5.87 -10.59 3.29
N ILE A 53 6.67 -10.07 4.21
CA ILE A 53 6.93 -8.63 4.30
C ILE A 53 8.43 -8.39 4.15
N GLU A 54 8.75 -7.23 3.58
CA GLU A 54 10.14 -6.88 3.33
C GLU A 54 10.33 -5.37 3.52
N LYS A 55 11.28 -5.01 4.39
CA LYS A 55 11.65 -3.60 4.51
C LYS A 55 12.59 -3.23 3.38
N VAL A 56 12.29 -2.12 2.69
CA VAL A 56 13.09 -1.68 1.55
C VAL A 56 13.45 -0.20 1.70
N GLU A 57 14.59 0.18 1.15
CA GLU A 57 14.99 1.60 1.10
C GLU A 57 14.45 2.26 -0.16
N LYS A 58 14.37 1.50 -1.24
CA LYS A 58 13.85 1.99 -2.52
C LYS A 58 12.62 1.19 -2.91
N ILE A 59 11.70 1.84 -3.60
CA ILE A 59 10.54 1.15 -4.14
C ILE A 59 11.04 0.19 -5.23
N PRO A 60 10.75 -1.11 -5.12
CA PRO A 60 11.23 -2.08 -6.11
C PRO A 60 10.64 -1.79 -7.49
N LEU A 61 11.49 -1.87 -8.51
CA LEU A 61 11.02 -1.74 -9.89
C LEU A 61 10.09 -2.91 -10.20
N GLY A 62 9.00 -2.60 -10.88
CA GLY A 62 7.99 -3.61 -11.21
C GLY A 62 6.96 -3.83 -10.11
N ALA A 63 7.13 -3.24 -8.94
CA ALA A 63 6.12 -3.29 -7.89
C ALA A 63 5.02 -2.27 -8.17
N LEU A 64 3.83 -2.54 -7.64
CA LEU A 64 2.78 -1.53 -7.57
C LEU A 64 2.92 -0.81 -6.23
N ALA A 65 2.94 0.50 -6.25
CA ALA A 65 2.96 1.29 -5.02
C ALA A 65 1.55 1.72 -4.65
N VAL A 66 1.13 1.43 -3.43
CA VAL A 66 -0.17 1.88 -2.92
C VAL A 66 0.10 2.85 -1.78
N ILE A 67 -0.36 4.08 -1.94
CA ILE A 67 -0.05 5.18 -1.04
C ILE A 67 -1.32 5.60 -0.32
N PHE A 68 -1.37 5.33 0.98
CA PHE A 68 -2.48 5.71 1.85
C PHE A 68 -2.08 6.94 2.64
N GLY A 69 -2.45 8.10 2.14
CA GLY A 69 -2.12 9.36 2.76
C GLY A 69 -1.48 10.33 1.79
N GLU A 70 -1.33 11.58 2.23
CA GLU A 70 -0.75 12.62 1.38
C GLU A 70 0.77 12.65 1.56
N ASN A 71 1.45 11.72 0.93
CA ASN A 71 2.91 11.65 0.94
C ASN A 71 3.45 12.01 -0.44
N SER A 72 3.67 13.31 -0.65
CA SER A 72 4.14 13.81 -1.92
C SER A 72 5.54 13.32 -2.28
N ASN A 73 6.38 13.03 -1.28
CA ASN A 73 7.72 12.52 -1.55
C ASN A 73 7.68 11.15 -2.20
N ILE A 74 6.86 10.25 -1.67
CA ILE A 74 6.68 8.92 -2.25
C ILE A 74 6.03 9.02 -3.63
N LEU A 75 5.02 9.87 -3.75
CA LEU A 75 4.34 10.08 -5.03
C LEU A 75 5.33 10.56 -6.10
N ASN A 76 6.15 11.55 -5.77
CA ASN A 76 7.14 12.07 -6.71
C ASN A 76 8.20 11.02 -7.06
N GLU A 77 8.59 10.19 -6.10
CA GLU A 77 9.52 9.10 -6.35
C GLU A 77 8.93 8.10 -7.35
N CYS A 78 7.66 7.73 -7.18
CA CYS A 78 6.99 6.83 -8.11
C CYS A 78 6.95 7.41 -9.52
N LYS A 79 6.65 8.70 -9.64
CA LYS A 79 6.63 9.38 -10.95
C LYS A 79 8.02 9.41 -11.58
N ALA A 80 9.04 9.73 -10.79
CA ALA A 80 10.42 9.82 -11.29
C ALA A 80 10.93 8.45 -11.77
N LEU A 81 10.58 7.39 -11.07
CA LEU A 81 11.03 6.03 -11.39
C LEU A 81 10.08 5.31 -12.35
N LYS A 82 8.99 5.96 -12.76
CA LYS A 82 7.96 5.38 -13.63
C LYS A 82 7.37 4.09 -13.07
N ILE A 83 7.17 4.08 -11.75
CA ILE A 83 6.55 2.96 -11.05
C ILE A 83 5.04 3.18 -11.07
N LYS A 84 4.29 2.11 -11.34
CA LYS A 84 2.84 2.17 -11.23
C LYS A 84 2.44 2.45 -9.79
N TYR A 85 1.48 3.34 -9.59
CA TYR A 85 1.06 3.68 -8.23
C TYR A 85 -0.43 3.91 -8.18
N ARG A 86 -0.96 3.73 -6.96
CA ARG A 86 -2.32 4.11 -6.59
C ARG A 86 -2.21 5.11 -5.45
N TYR A 87 -2.65 6.33 -5.69
CA TYR A 87 -2.57 7.39 -4.70
C TYR A 87 -3.96 7.64 -4.12
N LEU A 88 -4.12 7.37 -2.84
CA LEU A 88 -5.43 7.45 -2.17
C LEU A 88 -5.56 8.70 -1.29
N GLY A 89 -4.45 9.40 -1.08
CA GLY A 89 -4.46 10.60 -0.26
C GLY A 89 -4.99 10.31 1.14
N ASP A 90 -5.79 11.22 1.68
CA ASP A 90 -6.37 11.07 3.01
C ASP A 90 -7.74 10.39 3.00
N TYR A 91 -8.08 9.74 1.91
CA TYR A 91 -9.33 8.99 1.84
C TYR A 91 -9.28 7.83 2.84
N ASN A 92 -10.33 7.65 3.62
CA ASN A 92 -10.35 6.65 4.69
C ASN A 92 -11.48 5.63 4.56
N GLY A 93 -12.09 5.56 3.40
CA GLY A 93 -13.16 4.60 3.14
C GLY A 93 -14.55 5.12 3.46
N GLU A 94 -14.66 6.37 3.88
CA GLU A 94 -15.98 6.97 4.05
C GLU A 94 -16.58 7.25 2.68
N TYR A 95 -17.83 6.89 2.53
CA TYR A 95 -18.52 7.13 1.29
C TYR A 95 -19.00 8.57 1.26
N CYS A 96 -18.57 9.29 0.27
CA CYS A 96 -19.17 10.57 -0.06
C CYS A 96 -20.19 10.30 -1.14
N PHE A 97 -21.44 10.25 -0.75
CA PHE A 97 -22.52 10.16 -1.72
C PHE A 97 -22.83 11.56 -2.21
N GLU A 98 -22.75 11.72 -3.45
CA GLU A 98 -23.06 12.98 -4.09
C GLU A 98 -24.31 12.86 -4.93
#